data_75c307e4eb6d76939f4e27c5a614fe90
#
_entry.id   75c307e4eb6d76939f4e27c5a614fe90
#
_cell.length_a   1.000
_cell.length_b   1.000
_cell.length_c   1.000
_cell.angle_alpha   90.00
_cell.angle_beta   90.00
_cell.angle_gamma   90.00
#
_symmetry.space_group_name_H-M   'P 1'
#
loop_
_entity.id
_entity.type
_entity.pdbx_description
1 polymer ?
#
loop_
_entity_poly.entity_id
_entity_poly.type
_entity_poly.pdbx_seq_one_letter_code
_entity_poly.pdbx_strand_id
1 'polypeptide(L)'
;LHGTLSAGDIASYSLLTIIDPHIDDVPLYNVLSVLEGKILNEDAELFDCISGNVVIALPQSCDTLLFNDPDSIVLCGDQPDMVERALKLGVNCIVLCQTEAKKQWLEKAGKTCIVSTPFDAARVAKLIYQAIPISRPCHTEDTICFHLSDYIDDVREEVLKSRYRCYPVLDENEKVVGTLSRYHLLRPRRKRVVLVDHNEKTQCVDGFEEAEILEIIDHHRIGNLETSSPVYFRNHPVGCTATIIYQMYGENGV
;
A
#
# COMPACT_ATOMS: atom_id res chain seq x y z
N LEU A 1 -5.75 -12.16 5.69
CA LEU A 1 -5.89 -10.75 5.33
C LEU A 1 -4.61 -10.28 4.66
N HIS A 2 -4.68 -9.93 3.39
CA HIS A 2 -3.54 -9.30 2.70
C HIS A 2 -3.59 -7.81 3.01
N GLY A 3 -2.55 -7.28 3.66
CA GLY A 3 -2.43 -5.85 3.91
C GLY A 3 -2.37 -5.05 2.60
N THR A 4 -2.88 -3.83 2.63
CA THR A 4 -2.70 -2.88 1.54
C THR A 4 -1.52 -1.96 1.86
N LEU A 5 -0.54 -1.90 0.97
CA LEU A 5 0.56 -0.94 1.07
C LEU A 5 0.29 0.23 0.11
N SER A 6 0.33 1.44 0.64
CA SER A 6 0.35 2.63 -0.20
C SER A 6 1.76 2.88 -0.74
N ALA A 7 1.88 3.65 -1.82
CA ALA A 7 3.19 4.06 -2.33
C ALA A 7 4.03 4.81 -1.28
N GLY A 8 3.37 5.52 -0.35
CA GLY A 8 4.03 6.19 0.77
C GLY A 8 4.61 5.22 1.79
N ASP A 9 3.92 4.11 2.06
CA ASP A 9 4.39 3.09 3.00
C ASP A 9 5.59 2.34 2.43
N ILE A 10 5.55 2.00 1.14
CA ILE A 10 6.69 1.38 0.44
C ILE A 10 7.90 2.32 0.44
N ALA A 11 7.71 3.61 0.17
CA ALA A 11 8.79 4.58 0.21
C ALA A 11 9.37 4.75 1.63
N SER A 12 8.52 4.78 2.64
CA SER A 12 8.94 4.88 4.04
C SER A 12 9.72 3.63 4.47
N TYR A 13 9.26 2.44 4.07
CA TYR A 13 9.96 1.21 4.35
C TYR A 13 11.33 1.16 3.66
N SER A 14 11.41 1.53 2.38
CA SER A 14 12.66 1.60 1.65
C SER A 14 13.66 2.57 2.30
N LEU A 15 13.17 3.68 2.87
CA LEU A 15 14.01 4.63 3.59
C LEU A 15 14.54 4.03 4.91
N LEU A 16 13.71 3.31 5.65
CA LEU A 16 14.12 2.61 6.86
C LEU A 16 15.17 1.52 6.57
N THR A 17 15.02 0.82 5.46
CA THR A 17 15.97 -0.19 5.02
C THR A 17 17.34 0.40 4.61
N ILE A 18 17.37 1.66 4.14
CA ILE A 18 18.63 2.38 3.90
C ILE A 18 19.37 2.68 5.23
N ILE A 19 18.62 2.86 6.33
CA ILE A 19 19.18 3.13 7.67
C ILE A 19 19.62 1.82 8.33
N ASP A 20 18.91 0.72 8.08
CA ASP A 20 19.28 -0.62 8.56
C ASP A 20 19.79 -1.45 7.37
N PRO A 21 21.13 -1.65 7.25
CA PRO A 21 21.72 -2.40 6.16
C PRO A 21 21.43 -3.91 6.25
N HIS A 22 20.87 -4.40 7.35
CA HIS A 22 20.58 -5.81 7.55
C HIS A 22 19.31 -6.25 6.81
N ILE A 23 19.40 -7.35 6.07
CA ILE A 23 18.24 -8.07 5.56
C ILE A 23 18.15 -9.42 6.28
N ASP A 24 16.94 -9.85 6.59
CA ASP A 24 16.70 -11.02 7.39
C ASP A 24 15.71 -11.97 6.69
N ASP A 25 16.09 -13.24 6.61
CA ASP A 25 15.27 -14.34 6.11
C ASP A 25 14.58 -14.03 4.76
N VAL A 26 15.36 -13.54 3.80
CA VAL A 26 14.86 -13.22 2.46
C VAL A 26 15.05 -14.41 1.54
N PRO A 27 13.98 -14.93 0.92
CA PRO A 27 14.08 -16.04 0.00
C PRO A 27 15.06 -15.76 -1.15
N LEU A 28 16.00 -16.66 -1.37
CA LEU A 28 17.06 -16.48 -2.38
C LEU A 28 16.46 -16.29 -3.78
N TYR A 29 15.35 -16.97 -4.11
CA TYR A 29 14.70 -16.80 -5.40
C TYR A 29 14.19 -15.37 -5.63
N ASN A 30 13.76 -14.66 -4.56
CA ASN A 30 13.37 -13.24 -4.65
C ASN A 30 14.58 -12.39 -5.04
N VAL A 31 15.73 -12.66 -4.39
CA VAL A 31 16.98 -11.95 -4.68
C VAL A 31 17.40 -12.18 -6.13
N LEU A 32 17.35 -13.42 -6.59
CA LEU A 32 17.67 -13.74 -7.98
C LEU A 32 16.75 -13.04 -8.97
N SER A 33 15.45 -13.01 -8.66
CA SER A 33 14.45 -12.35 -9.51
C SER A 33 14.68 -10.85 -9.61
N VAL A 34 14.93 -10.18 -8.50
CA VAL A 34 15.14 -8.72 -8.44
C VAL A 34 16.46 -8.30 -9.06
N LEU A 35 17.52 -9.11 -8.89
CA LEU A 35 18.85 -8.82 -9.39
C LEU A 35 19.13 -9.38 -10.78
N GLU A 36 18.14 -10.01 -11.44
CA GLU A 36 18.36 -10.79 -12.66
C GLU A 36 19.55 -11.75 -12.51
N GLY A 37 19.67 -12.31 -11.30
CA GLY A 37 20.82 -13.04 -10.84
C GLY A 37 20.77 -14.53 -11.21
N LYS A 38 21.94 -15.15 -11.16
CA LYS A 38 22.09 -16.61 -11.32
C LYS A 38 22.96 -17.14 -10.18
N ILE A 39 22.52 -18.25 -9.55
CA ILE A 39 23.36 -18.99 -8.64
C ILE A 39 24.47 -19.66 -9.42
N LEU A 40 25.67 -19.63 -8.87
CA LEU A 40 26.86 -20.18 -9.52
C LEU A 40 27.40 -21.44 -8.83
N ASN A 41 27.09 -21.66 -7.56
CA ASN A 41 27.48 -22.86 -6.84
C ASN A 41 26.28 -23.84 -6.70
N GLU A 42 26.53 -25.10 -6.97
CA GLU A 42 25.51 -26.17 -7.09
C GLU A 42 24.87 -26.56 -5.75
N ASP A 43 25.51 -26.25 -4.62
CA ASP A 43 25.07 -26.65 -3.28
C ASP A 43 24.03 -25.70 -2.66
N ALA A 44 23.69 -24.59 -3.31
CA ALA A 44 22.71 -23.64 -2.81
C ALA A 44 21.29 -24.05 -3.25
N GLU A 45 20.42 -24.37 -2.32
CA GLU A 45 19.01 -24.66 -2.60
C GLU A 45 18.27 -23.36 -2.96
N LEU A 46 17.47 -23.39 -4.03
CA LEU A 46 16.73 -22.24 -4.55
C LEU A 46 15.71 -21.64 -3.55
N PHE A 47 15.33 -22.43 -2.56
CA PHE A 47 14.34 -22.02 -1.56
C PHE A 47 14.95 -21.55 -0.23
N ASP A 48 16.26 -21.66 -0.10
CA ASP A 48 16.94 -21.16 1.08
C ASP A 48 16.83 -19.64 1.15
N CYS A 49 16.76 -19.15 2.37
CA CYS A 49 16.74 -17.73 2.67
C CYS A 49 18.17 -17.24 2.88
N ILE A 50 18.38 -15.96 2.59
CA ILE A 50 19.61 -15.26 2.93
C ILE A 50 19.33 -14.18 3.95
N SER A 51 20.27 -14.02 4.88
CA SER A 51 20.27 -12.95 5.88
C SER A 51 21.63 -12.31 5.94
N GLY A 52 21.73 -11.11 6.45
CA GLY A 52 22.98 -10.45 6.74
C GLY A 52 23.03 -8.97 6.34
N ASN A 53 24.10 -8.33 6.75
CA ASN A 53 24.37 -6.94 6.41
C ASN A 53 24.82 -6.81 4.95
N VAL A 54 24.17 -5.95 4.20
CA VAL A 54 24.56 -5.66 2.80
C VAL A 54 25.77 -4.75 2.80
N VAL A 55 26.91 -5.24 2.31
CA VAL A 55 28.18 -4.55 2.30
C VAL A 55 28.75 -4.47 0.88
N ILE A 56 29.12 -3.26 0.44
CA ILE A 56 29.84 -3.09 -0.83
C ILE A 56 31.34 -3.24 -0.56
N ALA A 57 31.96 -4.21 -1.23
CA ALA A 57 33.40 -4.41 -1.12
C ALA A 57 34.17 -3.32 -1.87
N LEU A 58 34.92 -2.49 -1.15
CA LEU A 58 35.77 -1.46 -1.71
C LEU A 58 37.27 -1.80 -1.44
N PRO A 59 38.17 -1.64 -2.42
CA PRO A 59 39.54 -2.14 -2.34
C PRO A 59 40.35 -1.62 -1.15
N GLN A 60 40.09 -0.41 -0.69
CA GLN A 60 40.85 0.26 0.36
C GLN A 60 40.15 0.37 1.72
N SER A 61 38.92 -0.05 1.79
CA SER A 61 38.13 -0.01 3.04
C SER A 61 38.30 -1.25 3.92
N CYS A 62 39.31 -2.05 3.61
CA CYS A 62 39.48 -3.39 4.18
C CYS A 62 39.79 -3.42 5.67
N ASP A 63 40.20 -2.32 6.25
CA ASP A 63 40.51 -2.22 7.68
C ASP A 63 39.30 -1.75 8.50
N THR A 64 38.18 -1.44 7.85
CA THR A 64 36.94 -1.06 8.54
C THR A 64 36.17 -2.28 9.01
N LEU A 65 35.64 -2.19 10.22
CA LEU A 65 34.88 -3.21 10.96
C LEU A 65 33.73 -3.86 10.19
N LEU A 66 33.24 -3.23 9.14
CA LEU A 66 32.09 -3.67 8.35
C LEU A 66 32.32 -4.94 7.51
N PHE A 67 33.59 -5.31 7.23
CA PHE A 67 33.92 -6.46 6.40
C PHE A 67 34.45 -7.68 7.20
N ASN A 68 34.24 -7.71 8.48
CA ASN A 68 34.71 -8.79 9.36
C ASN A 68 33.59 -9.63 9.95
N ASP A 69 32.34 -9.41 9.48
CA ASP A 69 31.18 -10.14 9.96
C ASP A 69 30.80 -11.25 8.96
N PRO A 70 30.79 -12.53 9.38
CA PRO A 70 30.27 -13.61 8.57
C PRO A 70 28.80 -13.42 8.21
N ASP A 71 28.03 -12.72 9.05
CA ASP A 71 26.64 -12.37 8.78
C ASP A 71 26.53 -11.20 7.79
N SER A 72 27.08 -11.40 6.61
CA SER A 72 27.14 -10.40 5.56
C SER A 72 26.75 -10.93 4.19
N ILE A 73 26.19 -10.03 3.39
CA ILE A 73 25.95 -10.16 1.97
C ILE A 73 26.90 -9.19 1.26
N VAL A 74 27.92 -9.70 0.62
CA VAL A 74 29.01 -8.89 0.09
C VAL A 74 28.84 -8.66 -1.40
N LEU A 75 28.71 -7.39 -1.80
CA LEU A 75 28.63 -6.99 -3.21
C LEU A 75 30.03 -6.73 -3.74
N CYS A 76 30.50 -7.60 -4.64
CA CYS A 76 31.83 -7.53 -5.23
C CYS A 76 31.77 -7.21 -6.71
N GLY A 77 32.62 -6.31 -7.18
CA GLY A 77 32.94 -6.14 -8.58
C GLY A 77 34.14 -7.02 -8.99
N ASP A 78 34.92 -6.57 -10.01
CA ASP A 78 36.14 -7.26 -10.45
C ASP A 78 37.33 -7.02 -9.47
N GLN A 79 37.21 -7.63 -8.29
CA GLN A 79 38.16 -7.51 -7.18
C GLN A 79 38.42 -8.87 -6.54
N PRO A 80 39.34 -9.67 -7.12
CA PRO A 80 39.60 -11.03 -6.66
C PRO A 80 39.93 -11.14 -5.19
N ASP A 81 40.72 -10.21 -4.65
CA ASP A 81 41.16 -10.21 -3.25
C ASP A 81 39.98 -10.07 -2.29
N MET A 82 38.96 -9.29 -2.68
CA MET A 82 37.76 -9.10 -1.87
C MET A 82 36.90 -10.36 -1.86
N VAL A 83 36.73 -11.00 -3.01
CA VAL A 83 36.01 -12.26 -3.11
C VAL A 83 36.70 -13.35 -2.29
N GLU A 84 38.03 -13.47 -2.38
CA GLU A 84 38.80 -14.46 -1.60
C GLU A 84 38.70 -14.19 -0.11
N ARG A 85 38.68 -12.93 0.29
CA ARG A 85 38.50 -12.54 1.69
C ARG A 85 37.12 -12.91 2.18
N ALA A 86 36.06 -12.59 1.42
CA ALA A 86 34.70 -12.94 1.75
C ALA A 86 34.51 -14.46 1.90
N LEU A 87 35.10 -15.25 0.99
CA LEU A 87 35.10 -16.70 1.07
C LEU A 87 35.82 -17.23 2.31
N LYS A 88 36.99 -16.63 2.69
CA LYS A 88 37.70 -17.00 3.91
C LYS A 88 36.91 -16.73 5.19
N LEU A 89 36.13 -15.63 5.19
CA LEU A 89 35.26 -15.28 6.31
C LEU A 89 34.02 -16.17 6.39
N GLY A 90 33.65 -16.84 5.30
CA GLY A 90 32.44 -17.67 5.23
C GLY A 90 31.17 -16.82 5.30
N VAL A 91 31.12 -15.71 4.56
CA VAL A 91 29.94 -14.85 4.51
C VAL A 91 28.74 -15.59 3.94
N ASN A 92 27.54 -15.13 4.27
CA ASN A 92 26.29 -15.77 3.84
C ASN A 92 26.11 -15.76 2.33
N CYS A 93 26.40 -14.63 1.69
CA CYS A 93 26.25 -14.49 0.25
C CYS A 93 27.31 -13.54 -0.36
N ILE A 94 27.76 -13.88 -1.55
CA ILE A 94 28.58 -13.00 -2.39
C ILE A 94 27.81 -12.73 -3.68
N VAL A 95 27.60 -11.45 -3.98
CA VAL A 95 26.99 -11.02 -5.25
C VAL A 95 28.06 -10.45 -6.17
N LEU A 96 28.36 -11.16 -7.25
CA LEU A 96 29.33 -10.74 -8.27
C LEU A 96 28.63 -9.78 -9.24
N CYS A 97 28.97 -8.50 -9.14
CA CYS A 97 28.39 -7.42 -9.92
C CYS A 97 29.18 -7.25 -11.23
N GLN A 98 28.55 -7.52 -12.40
CA GLN A 98 29.18 -7.42 -13.73
C GLN A 98 30.52 -8.18 -13.83
N THR A 99 30.66 -9.26 -13.08
CA THR A 99 31.93 -10.01 -12.98
C THR A 99 31.67 -11.49 -13.20
N GLU A 100 32.50 -12.14 -13.99
CA GLU A 100 32.47 -13.58 -14.16
C GLU A 100 33.13 -14.31 -12.99
N ALA A 101 32.52 -15.41 -12.55
CA ALA A 101 33.09 -16.21 -11.48
C ALA A 101 34.31 -16.99 -11.93
N LYS A 102 35.36 -16.98 -11.11
CA LYS A 102 36.50 -17.86 -11.33
C LYS A 102 36.21 -19.24 -10.74
N LYS A 103 36.60 -20.31 -11.44
CA LYS A 103 36.39 -21.68 -10.98
C LYS A 103 36.90 -21.93 -9.58
N GLN A 104 38.05 -21.34 -9.24
CA GLN A 104 38.65 -21.41 -7.90
C GLN A 104 37.76 -20.86 -6.78
N TRP A 105 36.90 -19.87 -7.08
CA TRP A 105 35.98 -19.32 -6.08
C TRP A 105 34.82 -20.27 -5.81
N LEU A 106 34.31 -20.92 -6.84
CA LEU A 106 33.24 -21.90 -6.72
C LEU A 106 33.69 -23.13 -5.90
N GLU A 107 34.93 -23.61 -6.14
CA GLU A 107 35.53 -24.73 -5.39
C GLU A 107 35.74 -24.39 -3.91
N LYS A 108 35.93 -23.09 -3.57
CA LYS A 108 36.14 -22.62 -2.19
C LYS A 108 34.86 -22.09 -1.52
N ALA A 109 33.73 -22.06 -2.21
CA ALA A 109 32.51 -21.44 -1.74
C ALA A 109 31.95 -22.05 -0.43
N GLY A 110 32.10 -23.37 -0.27
CA GLY A 110 31.54 -24.05 0.89
C GLY A 110 30.05 -23.77 1.04
N LYS A 111 29.65 -23.17 2.16
CA LYS A 111 28.24 -22.78 2.42
C LYS A 111 27.89 -21.37 1.94
N THR A 112 28.85 -20.61 1.44
CA THR A 112 28.60 -19.25 0.93
C THR A 112 27.86 -19.33 -0.39
N CYS A 113 26.72 -18.67 -0.49
CA CYS A 113 25.98 -18.55 -1.74
C CYS A 113 26.71 -17.56 -2.67
N ILE A 114 26.98 -17.95 -3.92
CA ILE A 114 27.57 -17.07 -4.93
C ILE A 114 26.55 -16.80 -6.04
N VAL A 115 26.18 -15.53 -6.17
CA VAL A 115 25.23 -15.05 -7.18
C VAL A 115 25.94 -14.14 -8.16
N SER A 116 25.73 -14.30 -9.47
CA SER A 116 26.15 -13.31 -10.47
C SER A 116 24.99 -12.44 -10.90
N THR A 117 25.24 -11.19 -11.23
CA THR A 117 24.25 -10.24 -11.73
C THR A 117 24.82 -9.35 -12.83
N PRO A 118 24.02 -8.94 -13.85
CA PRO A 118 24.45 -7.98 -14.85
C PRO A 118 24.51 -6.54 -14.32
N PHE A 119 24.07 -6.28 -13.09
CA PHE A 119 24.01 -4.95 -12.50
C PHE A 119 25.30 -4.59 -11.77
N ASP A 120 25.62 -3.29 -11.71
CA ASP A 120 26.70 -2.75 -10.89
C ASP A 120 26.34 -2.78 -9.39
N ALA A 121 27.35 -2.68 -8.53
CA ALA A 121 27.18 -2.78 -7.08
C ALA A 121 26.26 -1.70 -6.49
N ALA A 122 26.25 -0.48 -7.05
CA ALA A 122 25.40 0.59 -6.56
C ALA A 122 23.93 0.34 -6.89
N ARG A 123 23.64 -0.23 -8.06
CA ARG A 123 22.32 -0.67 -8.45
C ARG A 123 21.85 -1.85 -7.62
N VAL A 124 22.71 -2.84 -7.43
CA VAL A 124 22.42 -4.00 -6.57
C VAL A 124 22.08 -3.56 -5.15
N ALA A 125 22.88 -2.67 -4.55
CA ALA A 125 22.63 -2.17 -3.20
C ALA A 125 21.26 -1.49 -3.04
N LYS A 126 20.71 -0.91 -4.10
CA LYS A 126 19.36 -0.32 -4.09
C LYS A 126 18.26 -1.37 -4.31
N LEU A 127 18.52 -2.33 -5.19
CA LEU A 127 17.50 -3.30 -5.60
C LEU A 127 17.33 -4.45 -4.62
N ILE A 128 18.40 -4.87 -3.92
CA ILE A 128 18.38 -6.06 -3.05
C ILE A 128 17.27 -5.99 -1.98
N TYR A 129 16.97 -4.80 -1.49
CA TYR A 129 15.91 -4.58 -0.52
C TYR A 129 14.50 -4.79 -1.08
N GLN A 130 14.33 -4.77 -2.41
CA GLN A 130 13.06 -5.09 -3.06
C GLN A 130 12.78 -6.60 -3.08
N ALA A 131 13.79 -7.41 -2.74
CA ALA A 131 13.63 -8.85 -2.56
C ALA A 131 12.93 -9.23 -1.26
N ILE A 132 12.82 -8.30 -0.30
CA ILE A 132 12.19 -8.53 1.00
C ILE A 132 10.69 -8.84 0.77
N PRO A 133 10.19 -9.97 1.30
CA PRO A 133 8.80 -10.35 1.15
C PRO A 133 7.86 -9.28 1.74
N ILE A 134 6.72 -9.04 1.09
CA ILE A 134 5.72 -8.08 1.54
C ILE A 134 5.18 -8.39 2.94
N SER A 135 5.26 -9.64 3.37
CA SER A 135 4.89 -10.06 4.71
C SER A 135 5.68 -9.38 5.83
N ARG A 136 6.90 -8.91 5.53
CA ARG A 136 7.75 -8.23 6.52
C ARG A 136 7.27 -6.81 6.84
N PRO A 137 7.02 -5.92 5.84
CA PRO A 137 6.49 -4.59 6.12
C PRO A 137 4.98 -4.58 6.35
N CYS A 138 4.28 -5.70 6.12
CA CYS A 138 2.83 -5.79 6.27
C CYS A 138 2.45 -5.88 7.75
N HIS A 139 1.67 -4.91 8.22
CA HIS A 139 1.03 -4.98 9.52
C HIS A 139 -0.18 -5.90 9.43
N THR A 140 -0.15 -7.02 10.16
CA THR A 140 -1.23 -8.00 10.22
C THR A 140 -2.03 -7.90 11.52
N GLU A 141 -1.46 -7.25 12.53
CA GLU A 141 -2.08 -7.02 13.82
C GLU A 141 -2.64 -5.59 13.88
N ASP A 142 -3.74 -5.40 14.57
CA ASP A 142 -4.41 -4.10 14.79
C ASP A 142 -4.73 -3.33 13.49
N THR A 143 -5.01 -4.05 12.41
CA THR A 143 -5.40 -3.40 11.15
C THR A 143 -6.80 -2.82 11.27
N ILE A 144 -6.92 -1.50 11.16
CA ILE A 144 -8.21 -0.83 11.12
C ILE A 144 -8.86 -1.08 9.77
N CYS A 145 -9.99 -1.76 9.76
CA CYS A 145 -10.82 -2.03 8.59
C CYS A 145 -12.21 -1.45 8.80
N PHE A 146 -12.89 -1.10 7.73
CA PHE A 146 -14.27 -0.62 7.75
C PHE A 146 -15.14 -1.53 6.89
N HIS A 147 -16.45 -1.55 7.18
CA HIS A 147 -17.44 -2.29 6.42
C HIS A 147 -18.28 -1.35 5.54
N LEU A 148 -18.88 -1.88 4.48
CA LEU A 148 -19.77 -1.10 3.64
C LEU A 148 -21.00 -0.54 4.38
N SER A 149 -21.37 -1.17 5.49
CA SER A 149 -22.49 -0.78 6.36
C SER A 149 -22.14 0.30 7.38
N ASP A 150 -20.84 0.62 7.57
CA ASP A 150 -20.42 1.58 8.60
C ASP A 150 -20.84 3.01 8.27
N TYR A 151 -21.23 3.76 9.27
CA TYR A 151 -21.59 5.16 9.10
C TYR A 151 -20.34 6.04 8.95
N ILE A 152 -20.43 7.01 8.04
CA ILE A 152 -19.30 7.91 7.73
C ILE A 152 -18.81 8.68 8.94
N ASP A 153 -19.67 9.04 9.88
CA ASP A 153 -19.29 9.81 11.07
C ASP A 153 -18.45 8.98 12.04
N ASP A 154 -18.83 7.71 12.27
CA ASP A 154 -18.06 6.78 13.09
C ASP A 154 -16.70 6.50 12.46
N VAL A 155 -16.69 6.26 11.15
CA VAL A 155 -15.47 6.08 10.36
C VAL A 155 -14.55 7.30 10.44
N ARG A 156 -15.12 8.50 10.36
CA ARG A 156 -14.37 9.78 10.45
C ARG A 156 -13.68 9.92 11.81
N GLU A 157 -14.38 9.60 12.90
CA GLU A 157 -13.77 9.64 14.24
C GLU A 157 -12.59 8.69 14.38
N GLU A 158 -12.72 7.46 13.88
CA GLU A 158 -11.66 6.46 13.97
C GLU A 158 -10.45 6.85 13.10
N VAL A 159 -10.71 7.34 11.89
CA VAL A 159 -9.67 7.83 10.97
C VAL A 159 -8.91 9.03 11.54
N LEU A 160 -9.57 9.91 12.32
CA LEU A 160 -8.91 11.03 12.96
C LEU A 160 -7.95 10.60 14.08
N LYS A 161 -8.27 9.53 14.80
CA LYS A 161 -7.42 8.97 15.87
C LYS A 161 -6.22 8.21 15.32
N SER A 162 -6.32 7.70 14.10
CA SER A 162 -5.31 6.89 13.44
C SER A 162 -4.32 7.73 12.62
N ARG A 163 -3.12 7.18 12.41
CA ARG A 163 -2.09 7.77 11.51
C ARG A 163 -2.06 7.15 10.11
N TYR A 164 -2.87 6.13 9.85
CA TYR A 164 -2.92 5.51 8.54
C TYR A 164 -3.55 6.43 7.50
N ARG A 165 -3.15 6.27 6.23
CA ARG A 165 -3.66 7.08 5.11
C ARG A 165 -4.74 6.37 4.33
N CYS A 166 -4.77 5.05 4.40
CA CYS A 166 -5.66 4.19 3.64
C CYS A 166 -6.13 3.03 4.51
N TYR A 167 -7.38 2.66 4.38
CA TYR A 167 -8.06 1.64 5.18
C TYR A 167 -8.76 0.67 4.25
N PRO A 168 -8.64 -0.65 4.45
CA PRO A 168 -9.44 -1.62 3.72
C PRO A 168 -10.93 -1.46 4.04
N VAL A 169 -11.77 -1.65 3.03
CA VAL A 169 -13.23 -1.74 3.20
C VAL A 169 -13.65 -3.16 2.86
N LEU A 170 -14.40 -3.77 3.76
CA LEU A 170 -14.79 -5.17 3.72
C LEU A 170 -16.29 -5.29 3.37
N ASP A 171 -16.65 -6.40 2.73
CA ASP A 171 -18.04 -6.83 2.58
C ASP A 171 -18.51 -7.69 3.77
N GLU A 172 -19.73 -8.19 3.69
CA GLU A 172 -20.34 -9.08 4.70
C GLU A 172 -19.58 -10.43 4.85
N ASN A 173 -18.75 -10.80 3.89
CA ASN A 173 -17.93 -12.03 3.89
C ASN A 173 -16.49 -11.77 4.30
N GLU A 174 -16.18 -10.62 4.91
CA GLU A 174 -14.84 -10.21 5.31
C GLU A 174 -13.84 -10.11 4.13
N LYS A 175 -14.33 -9.91 2.90
CA LYS A 175 -13.48 -9.71 1.72
C LYS A 175 -13.27 -8.23 1.46
N VAL A 176 -12.04 -7.87 1.12
CA VAL A 176 -11.70 -6.50 0.73
C VAL A 176 -12.37 -6.18 -0.60
N VAL A 177 -13.28 -5.22 -0.60
CA VAL A 177 -14.02 -4.73 -1.77
C VAL A 177 -13.58 -3.35 -2.22
N GLY A 178 -12.79 -2.66 -1.39
CA GLY A 178 -12.28 -1.34 -1.71
C GLY A 178 -11.33 -0.79 -0.66
N THR A 179 -10.95 0.46 -0.83
CA THR A 179 -10.13 1.18 0.13
C THR A 179 -10.71 2.56 0.39
N LEU A 180 -10.68 2.97 1.65
CA LEU A 180 -11.05 4.30 2.11
C LEU A 180 -9.78 5.11 2.41
N SER A 181 -9.72 6.34 1.96
CA SER A 181 -8.68 7.29 2.33
C SER A 181 -9.28 8.52 3.03
N ARG A 182 -8.45 9.27 3.76
CA ARG A 182 -8.88 10.54 4.37
C ARG A 182 -9.48 11.52 3.35
N TYR A 183 -8.99 11.48 2.11
CA TYR A 183 -9.50 12.33 1.04
C TYR A 183 -10.99 12.06 0.75
N HIS A 184 -11.42 10.79 0.79
CA HIS A 184 -12.82 10.41 0.56
C HIS A 184 -13.74 10.96 1.66
N LEU A 185 -13.24 11.10 2.89
CA LEU A 185 -14.00 11.66 4.01
C LEU A 185 -14.13 13.19 3.96
N LEU A 186 -13.19 13.88 3.30
CA LEU A 186 -13.25 15.34 3.12
C LEU A 186 -14.33 15.75 2.11
N ARG A 187 -14.65 14.89 1.16
CA ARG A 187 -15.68 15.13 0.14
C ARG A 187 -16.54 13.87 -0.03
N PRO A 188 -17.36 13.53 0.96
CA PRO A 188 -18.29 12.41 0.83
C PRO A 188 -19.25 12.70 -0.33
N ARG A 189 -19.53 11.69 -1.12
CA ARG A 189 -20.52 11.80 -2.19
C ARG A 189 -21.90 11.89 -1.53
N ARG A 190 -22.48 13.11 -1.47
CA ARG A 190 -23.79 13.33 -0.91
C ARG A 190 -24.85 12.55 -1.69
N LYS A 191 -25.78 11.93 -0.97
CA LYS A 191 -26.95 11.31 -1.59
C LYS A 191 -27.84 12.42 -2.16
N ARG A 192 -28.32 12.22 -3.40
CA ARG A 192 -29.20 13.16 -4.06
C ARG A 192 -30.64 12.76 -3.74
N VAL A 193 -31.44 13.70 -3.28
CA VAL A 193 -32.82 13.48 -2.83
C VAL A 193 -33.78 14.46 -3.47
N VAL A 194 -35.00 14.00 -3.70
CA VAL A 194 -36.17 14.81 -4.02
C VAL A 194 -37.12 14.72 -2.83
N LEU A 195 -37.54 15.85 -2.29
CA LEU A 195 -38.54 15.88 -1.21
C LEU A 195 -39.94 15.91 -1.82
N VAL A 196 -40.80 15.02 -1.38
CA VAL A 196 -42.15 14.94 -1.86
C VAL A 196 -43.09 14.95 -0.66
N ASP A 197 -44.06 15.85 -0.67
CA ASP A 197 -45.11 16.01 0.33
C ASP A 197 -44.62 16.55 1.71
N HIS A 198 -43.45 17.14 1.74
CA HIS A 198 -42.95 17.87 2.91
C HIS A 198 -41.79 18.84 2.53
N ASN A 199 -41.67 19.93 3.27
CA ASN A 199 -40.62 20.92 3.11
C ASN A 199 -40.13 21.49 4.47
N GLU A 200 -40.31 20.71 5.54
CA GLU A 200 -39.83 21.07 6.89
C GLU A 200 -38.79 20.05 7.36
N LYS A 201 -37.70 20.56 7.97
CA LYS A 201 -36.59 19.74 8.46
C LYS A 201 -37.06 18.66 9.48
N THR A 202 -38.03 18.96 10.29
CA THR A 202 -38.58 18.06 11.32
C THR A 202 -39.34 16.85 10.75
N GLN A 203 -39.64 16.87 9.47
CA GLN A 203 -40.33 15.77 8.76
C GLN A 203 -39.37 14.91 7.95
N CYS A 204 -38.12 15.30 7.88
CA CYS A 204 -37.08 14.56 7.17
C CYS A 204 -36.50 13.42 8.02
N VAL A 205 -35.93 12.42 7.36
CA VAL A 205 -35.22 11.34 8.03
C VAL A 205 -33.88 11.80 8.61
N ASP A 206 -33.37 11.09 9.59
CA ASP A 206 -32.06 11.35 10.17
C ASP A 206 -30.96 11.33 9.11
N GLY A 207 -30.00 12.23 9.22
CA GLY A 207 -28.90 12.37 8.25
C GLY A 207 -29.26 13.15 6.98
N PHE A 208 -30.46 13.71 6.91
CA PHE A 208 -30.93 14.49 5.77
C PHE A 208 -30.01 15.70 5.47
N GLU A 209 -29.43 16.31 6.48
CA GLU A 209 -28.53 17.47 6.36
C GLU A 209 -27.29 17.19 5.50
N GLU A 210 -26.90 15.92 5.40
CA GLU A 210 -25.79 15.47 4.57
C GLU A 210 -26.20 15.21 3.11
N ALA A 211 -27.48 15.28 2.76
CA ALA A 211 -27.97 15.05 1.41
C ALA A 211 -27.90 16.33 0.54
N GLU A 212 -27.86 16.13 -0.78
CA GLU A 212 -28.04 17.16 -1.78
C GLU A 212 -29.50 17.18 -2.23
N ILE A 213 -30.25 18.23 -1.87
CA ILE A 213 -31.63 18.38 -2.31
C ILE A 213 -31.62 18.82 -3.78
N LEU A 214 -32.29 18.08 -4.64
CA LEU A 214 -32.44 18.41 -6.06
C LEU A 214 -33.70 19.20 -6.33
N GLU A 215 -34.79 18.75 -5.73
CA GLU A 215 -36.13 19.30 -5.98
C GLU A 215 -37.01 19.09 -4.74
N ILE A 216 -37.96 20.02 -4.55
CA ILE A 216 -39.01 19.93 -3.53
C ILE A 216 -40.36 20.05 -4.25
N ILE A 217 -41.25 19.05 -4.02
CA ILE A 217 -42.61 18.99 -4.59
C ILE A 217 -43.57 18.89 -3.44
N ASP A 218 -44.33 19.95 -3.21
CA ASP A 218 -45.16 20.05 -2.01
C ASP A 218 -46.41 20.89 -2.23
N HIS A 219 -47.43 20.75 -1.37
CA HIS A 219 -48.66 21.53 -1.38
C HIS A 219 -48.92 22.20 -0.02
N HIS A 220 -48.07 21.99 0.94
CA HIS A 220 -48.17 22.59 2.26
C HIS A 220 -47.63 24.02 2.32
N ARG A 221 -47.77 24.68 3.45
CA ARG A 221 -47.11 25.96 3.70
C ARG A 221 -45.58 25.81 3.54
N ILE A 222 -44.94 26.90 3.15
CA ILE A 222 -43.47 26.91 3.05
C ILE A 222 -42.90 26.82 4.46
N GLY A 223 -42.09 25.80 4.72
CA GLY A 223 -41.39 25.55 5.96
C GLY A 223 -40.06 26.27 6.05
N ASN A 224 -39.21 25.80 6.96
CA ASN A 224 -37.90 26.40 7.29
C ASN A 224 -36.72 25.60 6.75
N LEU A 225 -36.88 24.96 5.59
CA LEU A 225 -35.83 24.20 4.98
C LEU A 225 -34.79 25.12 4.33
N GLU A 226 -33.53 24.94 4.68
CA GLU A 226 -32.41 25.64 4.07
C GLU A 226 -31.68 24.73 3.07
N THR A 227 -31.31 25.26 1.92
CA THR A 227 -30.57 24.54 0.89
C THR A 227 -29.23 25.22 0.61
N SER A 228 -28.17 24.45 0.38
CA SER A 228 -26.84 24.98 0.06
C SER A 228 -26.69 25.51 -1.37
N SER A 229 -27.65 25.20 -2.23
CA SER A 229 -27.70 25.60 -3.64
C SER A 229 -29.14 25.89 -4.05
N PRO A 230 -29.38 26.66 -5.11
CA PRO A 230 -30.72 26.84 -5.67
C PRO A 230 -31.32 25.49 -6.05
N VAL A 231 -32.57 25.25 -5.63
CA VAL A 231 -33.32 24.02 -5.92
C VAL A 231 -34.61 24.34 -6.65
N TYR A 232 -35.10 23.41 -7.42
CA TYR A 232 -36.44 23.50 -7.97
C TYR A 232 -37.44 23.29 -6.84
N PHE A 233 -38.29 24.29 -6.57
CA PHE A 233 -39.36 24.20 -5.58
C PHE A 233 -40.70 24.39 -6.25
N ARG A 234 -41.47 23.31 -6.36
CA ARG A 234 -42.79 23.28 -6.93
C ARG A 234 -43.81 23.16 -5.80
N ASN A 235 -44.46 24.27 -5.48
CA ASN A 235 -45.46 24.33 -4.43
C ASN A 235 -46.77 24.94 -5.03
N HIS A 236 -47.85 24.16 -4.98
CA HIS A 236 -49.16 24.59 -5.46
C HIS A 236 -50.22 24.38 -4.37
N PRO A 237 -51.19 25.30 -4.21
CA PRO A 237 -52.25 25.18 -3.22
C PRO A 237 -53.36 24.21 -3.71
N VAL A 238 -53.03 22.94 -3.75
CA VAL A 238 -53.92 21.84 -4.18
C VAL A 238 -54.27 20.92 -3.02
N GLY A 239 -55.20 20.02 -3.18
CA GLY A 239 -55.64 19.13 -2.12
C GLY A 239 -54.64 18.05 -1.70
N CYS A 240 -53.67 17.69 -2.56
CA CYS A 240 -52.60 16.75 -2.26
C CYS A 240 -51.46 16.86 -3.28
N THR A 241 -50.28 16.43 -2.89
CA THR A 241 -49.07 16.46 -3.75
C THR A 241 -49.22 15.56 -4.98
N ALA A 242 -50.03 14.49 -4.91
CA ALA A 242 -50.31 13.64 -6.07
C ALA A 242 -50.90 14.43 -7.26
N THR A 243 -51.68 15.50 -7.00
CA THR A 243 -52.22 16.36 -8.05
C THR A 243 -51.08 17.09 -8.78
N ILE A 244 -50.07 17.55 -8.07
CA ILE A 244 -48.90 18.20 -8.67
C ILE A 244 -48.11 17.19 -9.51
N ILE A 245 -47.88 16.00 -9.00
CA ILE A 245 -47.19 14.91 -9.71
C ILE A 245 -47.94 14.56 -11.00
N TYR A 246 -49.29 14.43 -10.94
CA TYR A 246 -50.11 14.20 -12.13
C TYR A 246 -49.93 15.31 -13.19
N GLN A 247 -49.91 16.57 -12.77
CA GLN A 247 -49.69 17.69 -13.68
C GLN A 247 -48.28 17.60 -14.32
N MET A 248 -47.26 17.22 -13.53
CA MET A 248 -45.90 17.04 -14.04
C MET A 248 -45.81 15.95 -15.11
N TYR A 249 -46.54 14.84 -14.95
CA TYR A 249 -46.60 13.80 -15.99
C TYR A 249 -47.19 14.38 -17.29
N GLY A 250 -48.33 15.12 -17.20
CA GLY A 250 -48.92 15.77 -18.36
C GLY A 250 -48.00 16.78 -19.05
N GLU A 251 -47.25 17.59 -18.27
CA GLU A 251 -46.24 18.55 -18.79
C GLU A 251 -45.10 17.85 -19.54
N ASN A 252 -44.75 16.65 -19.17
CA ASN A 252 -43.66 15.85 -19.77
C ASN A 252 -44.13 14.86 -20.84
N GLY A 253 -45.46 14.84 -21.16
CA GLY A 253 -46.01 13.98 -22.19
C GLY A 253 -46.02 12.48 -21.83
N VAL A 254 -46.10 12.17 -20.55
CA VAL A 254 -46.18 10.81 -19.99
C VAL A 254 -47.60 10.48 -19.61
#